data_a680a272dda713c64a9717a233d92666
#
_entry.id   a680a272dda713c64a9717a233d92666
#
_cell.length_a   1.000
_cell.length_b   1.000
_cell.length_c   1.000
_cell.angle_alpha   90.00
_cell.angle_beta   90.00
_cell.angle_gamma   90.00
#
_symmetry.space_group_name_H-M   'P 1'
#
loop_
_entity.id
_entity.type
_entity.pdbx_description
1 polymer ?
#
loop_
_entity_poly.entity_id
_entity_poly.type
_entity_poly.pdbx_seq_one_letter_code
_entity_poly.pdbx_strand_id
1 'polypeptide(L)' 'MRRTHAAALYEDDGATLDDLREAVTTLEETQRTARRVLGGAHPTTVDIGTILRDARATLRVREEV' A
#
# COMPACT_ATOMS: atom_id res chain seq x y z
N MET A 1 -25.68 -1.38 13.33
CA MET A 1 -25.47 -1.13 13.37
C MET A 1 -25.08 -0.78 13.48
N ARG A 2 -24.81 -0.75 13.29
CA ARG A 2 -24.30 -0.43 13.28
C ARG A 2 -23.59 -0.22 13.34
N ARG A 3 -23.30 -0.25 13.21
CA ARG A 3 -22.52 -0.07 13.27
C ARG A 3 -21.92 -0.14 12.96
N THR A 4 -21.91 -0.32 12.55
CA THR A 4 -21.35 -0.33 12.27
C THR A 4 -20.75 -0.10 11.86
N HIS A 5 -20.75 0.17 11.46
CA HIS A 5 -20.16 0.45 11.13
C HIS A 5 -19.34 0.91 11.13
N ALA A 6 -19.55 1.37 10.83
CA ALA A 6 -18.74 2.14 10.89
C ALA A 6 -17.77 1.98 11.60
N ALA A 7 -18.04 1.90 12.32
CA ALA A 7 -17.16 1.66 13.12
C ALA A 7 -16.39 0.90 12.61
N ALA A 8 -16.94 0.34 12.11
CA ALA A 8 -16.32 -0.50 11.51
C ALA A 8 -15.18 0.01 11.04
N LEU A 9 -15.03 0.95 10.83
CA LEU A 9 -14.05 1.38 10.28
C LEU A 9 -12.89 1.27 10.99
N TYR A 10 -12.83 1.35 12.03
CA TYR A 10 -11.71 1.39 12.65
C TYR A 10 -11.33 0.26 13.25
N GLU A 11 -12.21 -0.36 13.35
CA GLU A 11 -11.98 -1.46 13.87
C GLU A 11 -11.10 -2.17 13.24
N ASP A 12 -10.95 -1.83 12.30
CA ASP A 12 -10.18 -2.48 11.49
C ASP A 12 -8.82 -2.00 11.49
N ASP A 13 -8.33 -1.41 12.48
CA ASP A 13 -6.97 -1.00 12.48
C ASP A 13 -6.03 -2.18 12.27
N GLY A 14 -6.33 -3.33 12.85
CA GLY A 14 -5.50 -4.50 12.62
C GLY A 14 -5.59 -4.98 11.19
N ALA A 15 -6.81 -5.07 10.68
CA ALA A 15 -7.00 -5.50 9.32
C ALA A 15 -6.39 -4.49 8.38
N THR A 16 -6.49 -3.23 8.70
CA THR A 16 -5.93 -2.20 7.86
C THR A 16 -4.42 -2.33 7.77
N LEU A 17 -3.77 -2.70 8.86
CA LEU A 17 -2.33 -2.89 8.84
C LEU A 17 -1.95 -4.07 7.94
N ASP A 18 -2.69 -5.16 8.03
CA ASP A 18 -2.45 -6.29 7.16
C ASP A 18 -2.69 -5.92 5.70
N ASP A 19 -3.74 -5.15 5.45
CA ASP A 19 -4.03 -4.70 4.10
C ASP A 19 -2.90 -3.83 3.56
N LEU A 20 -2.33 -2.98 4.38
CA LEU A 20 -1.22 -2.15 3.95
C LEU A 20 0.01 -2.98 3.63
N ARG A 21 0.29 -4.00 4.43
CA ARG A 21 1.42 -4.87 4.14
C ARG A 21 1.23 -5.60 2.83
N GLU A 22 0.02 -6.07 2.58
CA GLU A 22 -0.29 -6.76 1.35
C GLU A 22 -0.18 -5.80 0.16
N ALA A 23 -0.68 -4.58 0.34
CA ALA A 23 -0.60 -3.58 -0.73
C ALA A 23 0.86 -3.26 -1.06
N VAL A 24 1.71 -3.13 -0.05
CA VAL A 24 3.13 -2.87 -0.28
C VAL A 24 3.75 -4.02 -1.07
N THR A 25 3.46 -5.26 -0.68
CA THR A 25 4.00 -6.41 -1.38
C THR A 25 3.54 -6.43 -2.83
N THR A 26 2.26 -6.16 -3.06
CA THR A 26 1.71 -6.14 -4.41
C THR A 26 2.36 -5.05 -5.24
N LEU A 27 2.55 -3.87 -4.65
CA LEU A 27 3.18 -2.77 -5.37
C LEU A 27 4.64 -3.06 -5.68
N GLU A 28 5.33 -3.74 -4.78
CA GLU A 28 6.71 -4.12 -5.05
C GLU A 28 6.80 -5.06 -6.25
N GLU A 29 5.90 -6.01 -6.32
CA GLU A 29 5.88 -6.94 -7.44
C GLU A 29 5.50 -6.24 -8.73
N THR A 30 4.51 -5.36 -8.64
CA THR A 30 4.06 -4.60 -9.81
C THR A 30 5.18 -3.70 -10.32
N GLN A 31 5.92 -3.07 -9.41
CA GLN A 31 7.01 -2.20 -9.81
C GLN A 31 8.11 -3.01 -10.51
N ARG A 32 8.41 -4.18 -9.98
CA ARG A 32 9.43 -5.03 -10.59
C ARG A 32 9.03 -5.41 -12.01
N THR A 33 7.77 -5.77 -12.20
CA THR A 33 7.27 -6.10 -13.52
C THR A 33 7.29 -4.89 -14.44
N ALA A 34 6.87 -3.74 -13.92
CA ALA A 34 6.85 -2.52 -14.73
C ALA A 34 8.24 -2.13 -15.19
N ARG A 35 9.24 -2.26 -14.31
CA ARG A 35 10.60 -1.95 -14.68
C ARG A 35 11.08 -2.85 -15.80
N ARG A 36 10.71 -4.12 -15.74
CA ARG A 36 11.16 -5.07 -16.74
C ARG A 36 10.48 -4.83 -18.07
N VAL A 37 9.20 -4.52 -18.04
CA VAL A 37 8.42 -4.40 -19.27
C VAL A 37 8.49 -2.99 -19.86
N LEU A 38 8.37 -1.98 -19.02
CA LEU A 38 8.27 -0.59 -19.46
C LEU A 38 9.56 0.19 -19.29
N GLY A 39 10.43 -0.25 -18.42
CA GLY A 39 11.65 0.48 -18.10
C GLY A 39 11.48 1.32 -16.85
N GLY A 40 12.59 1.59 -16.16
CA GLY A 40 12.55 2.29 -14.88
C GLY A 40 12.16 3.74 -15.02
N ALA A 41 12.37 4.35 -16.18
CA ALA A 41 12.06 5.76 -16.38
C ALA A 41 10.67 6.00 -16.93
N HIS A 42 9.94 4.93 -17.23
CA HIS A 42 8.60 5.09 -17.78
C HIS A 42 7.68 5.75 -16.74
N PRO A 43 6.81 6.69 -17.16
CA PRO A 43 5.96 7.40 -16.20
C PRO A 43 5.15 6.46 -15.31
N THR A 44 4.62 5.38 -15.87
CA THR A 44 3.85 4.43 -15.07
C THR A 44 4.73 3.79 -13.99
N THR A 45 5.95 3.42 -14.34
CA THR A 45 6.88 2.82 -13.39
C THR A 45 7.21 3.82 -12.27
N VAL A 46 7.42 5.08 -12.64
CA VAL A 46 7.72 6.13 -11.68
C VAL A 46 6.53 6.33 -10.74
N ASP A 47 5.33 6.35 -11.29
CA ASP A 47 4.13 6.52 -10.47
C ASP A 47 3.97 5.39 -9.48
N ILE A 48 4.18 4.16 -9.92
CA ILE A 48 4.09 3.01 -9.03
C ILE A 48 5.11 3.16 -7.89
N GLY A 49 6.32 3.63 -8.22
CA GLY A 49 7.34 3.84 -7.20
C GLY A 49 6.94 4.88 -6.17
N THR A 50 6.28 5.95 -6.62
CA THR A 50 5.83 6.98 -5.71
C THR A 50 4.75 6.44 -4.78
N ILE A 51 3.79 5.70 -5.34
CA ILE A 51 2.74 5.11 -4.53
C ILE A 51 3.33 4.12 -3.53
N LEU A 52 4.28 3.33 -3.97
CA LEU A 52 4.92 2.35 -3.11
C LEU A 52 5.64 3.03 -1.95
N ARG A 53 6.34 4.14 -2.22
CA ARG A 53 7.03 4.86 -1.18
C ARG A 53 6.06 5.40 -0.15
N ASP A 54 4.94 5.96 -0.63
CA ASP A 54 3.93 6.48 0.27
C ASP A 54 3.31 5.37 1.11
N ALA A 55 3.05 4.22 0.49
CA ALA A 55 2.47 3.09 1.20
C ALA A 55 3.42 2.58 2.27
N ARG A 56 4.72 2.53 1.96
CA ARG A 56 5.71 2.09 2.94
C ARG A 56 5.80 3.07 4.11
N ALA A 57 5.75 4.36 3.82
CA ALA A 57 5.80 5.36 4.87
C ALA A 57 4.60 5.24 5.79
N THR A 58 3.42 5.05 5.22
CA THR A 58 2.20 4.88 6.00
C THR A 58 2.30 3.63 6.86
N LEU A 59 2.77 2.54 6.28
CA LEU A 59 2.90 1.30 7.01
C LEU A 59 3.85 1.45 8.18
N ARG A 60 4.99 2.12 7.96
CA ARG A 60 5.95 2.30 9.03
C ARG A 60 5.37 3.10 10.17
N VAL A 61 4.64 4.17 9.86
CA VAL A 61 4.02 4.99 10.90
C VAL A 61 3.05 4.16 11.71
N ARG A 62 2.24 3.35 11.06
CA ARG A 62 1.28 2.54 11.78
C ARG A 62 1.95 1.47 12.61
N GLU A 63 3.06 0.92 12.13
CA GLU A 63 3.75 -0.12 12.87
C GLU A 63 4.45 0.44 14.10
N GLU A 64 4.82 1.71 14.06
CA GLU A 64 5.50 2.31 15.19
C GLU A 64 4.53 2.76 16.28
N VAL A 65 3.27 2.84 15.98
CA VAL A 65 2.26 3.23 16.94
C VAL A 65 1.71 2.01 17.64
#